data_0b5c40a8d4532742788d23ca8f74b8c5
#
_entry.id   0b5c40a8d4532742788d23ca8f74b8c5
#
_cell.length_a   1.000
_cell.length_b   1.000
_cell.length_c   1.000
_cell.angle_alpha   90.00
_cell.angle_beta   90.00
_cell.angle_gamma   90.00
#
_symmetry.space_group_name_H-M   'P 1'
#
loop_
_entity.id
_entity.type
_entity.pdbx_description
1 polymer ?
#
loop_
_entity_poly.entity_id
_entity_poly.type
_entity_poly.pdbx_seq_one_letter_code
_entity_poly.pdbx_strand_id
1 'polypeptide(L)'
;MIDKELVAATSASITLTILGEADSYGYEIIQRVSELTRGELEWTEAMLYPVLHRLESRALVKSYWQTSSSGRKRKYYSITSAGRTELMDKKRQWRIVDGVLGALWNRVD
;
A
#
# COMPACT_ATOMS: atom_id res chain seq x y z
N MET A 1 5.71 17.20 -5.84
CA MET A 1 4.62 16.29 -6.30
C MET A 1 5.23 15.03 -6.89
N ILE A 2 4.69 13.88 -6.51
CA ILE A 2 5.18 12.59 -7.00
C ILE A 2 4.43 12.24 -8.27
N ASP A 3 5.14 11.81 -9.31
CA ASP A 3 4.51 11.56 -10.60
C ASP A 3 3.66 10.28 -10.61
N LYS A 4 2.77 10.20 -11.59
CA LYS A 4 1.79 9.10 -11.69
C LYS A 4 2.43 7.73 -11.88
N GLU A 5 3.54 7.67 -12.58
CA GLU A 5 4.23 6.40 -12.82
C GLU A 5 4.77 5.83 -11.52
N LEU A 6 5.36 6.66 -10.69
CA LEU A 6 5.90 6.23 -9.42
C LEU A 6 4.78 5.85 -8.44
N VAL A 7 3.69 6.61 -8.43
CA VAL A 7 2.50 6.27 -7.64
C VAL A 7 1.96 4.91 -8.06
N ALA A 8 1.79 4.69 -9.36
CA ALA A 8 1.28 3.42 -9.88
C ALA A 8 2.21 2.25 -9.53
N ALA A 9 3.52 2.45 -9.67
CA ALA A 9 4.50 1.40 -9.39
C ALA A 9 4.57 1.01 -7.92
N THR A 10 4.28 1.95 -7.01
CA THR A 10 4.46 1.74 -5.57
C THR A 10 3.16 1.43 -4.81
N SER A 11 2.01 1.67 -5.42
CA SER A 11 0.73 1.62 -4.71
C SER A 11 0.41 0.25 -4.10
N ALA A 12 0.63 -0.82 -4.85
CA ALA A 12 0.34 -2.17 -4.34
C ALA A 12 1.27 -2.53 -3.17
N SER A 13 2.56 -2.20 -3.28
CA SER A 13 3.54 -2.48 -2.23
C SER A 13 3.23 -1.69 -0.96
N ILE A 14 2.87 -0.43 -1.08
CA ILE A 14 2.50 0.41 0.06
C ILE A 14 1.23 -0.15 0.73
N THR A 15 0.22 -0.48 -0.06
CA THR A 15 -1.04 -1.02 0.47
C THR A 15 -0.81 -2.33 1.21
N LEU A 16 -0.06 -3.27 0.63
CA LEU A 16 0.25 -4.54 1.28
C LEU A 16 1.05 -4.33 2.57
N THR A 17 1.96 -3.36 2.58
CA THR A 17 2.76 -3.06 3.77
C THR A 17 1.86 -2.56 4.91
N ILE A 18 0.94 -1.66 4.62
CA ILE A 18 0.00 -1.14 5.61
C ILE A 18 -0.86 -2.28 6.15
N LEU A 19 -1.41 -3.12 5.28
CA LEU A 19 -2.24 -4.25 5.68
C LEU A 19 -1.44 -5.33 6.41
N GLY A 20 -0.13 -5.40 6.17
CA GLY A 20 0.76 -6.28 6.93
C GLY A 20 0.93 -5.85 8.38
N GLU A 21 0.73 -4.57 8.68
CA GLU A 21 0.78 -4.05 10.05
C GLU A 21 -0.52 -4.31 10.80
N ALA A 22 -1.66 -4.06 10.14
CA ALA A 22 -2.99 -4.24 10.73
C ALA A 22 -4.04 -4.18 9.63
N ASP A 23 -5.17 -4.83 9.86
CA ASP A 23 -6.32 -4.71 8.98
C ASP A 23 -6.75 -3.24 8.91
N SER A 24 -7.23 -2.82 7.75
CA SER A 24 -7.55 -1.43 7.55
C SER A 24 -8.64 -1.28 6.49
N TYR A 25 -9.35 -0.15 6.51
CA TYR A 25 -10.33 0.18 5.48
C TYR A 25 -9.79 1.30 4.60
N GLY A 26 -10.41 1.49 3.42
CA GLY A 26 -9.85 2.36 2.39
C GLY A 26 -9.50 3.77 2.85
N TYR A 27 -10.42 4.43 3.55
CA TYR A 27 -10.17 5.80 4.03
C TYR A 27 -9.00 5.86 5.00
N GLU A 28 -8.89 4.87 5.88
CA GLU A 28 -7.79 4.78 6.85
C GLU A 28 -6.44 4.61 6.14
N ILE A 29 -6.41 3.79 5.08
CA ILE A 29 -5.21 3.60 4.26
C ILE A 29 -4.80 4.93 3.63
N ILE A 30 -5.75 5.64 3.04
CA ILE A 30 -5.51 6.94 2.40
C ILE A 30 -4.91 7.93 3.40
N GLN A 31 -5.51 8.01 4.58
CA GLN A 31 -5.01 8.91 5.62
C GLN A 31 -3.62 8.54 6.10
N ARG A 32 -3.36 7.24 6.25
CA ARG A 32 -2.05 6.77 6.68
C ARG A 32 -0.96 7.16 5.69
N VAL A 33 -1.24 7.02 4.39
CA VAL A 33 -0.29 7.39 3.34
C VAL A 33 -0.03 8.90 3.35
N SER A 34 -1.08 9.70 3.50
CA SER A 34 -0.94 11.14 3.59
C SER A 34 -0.08 11.55 4.79
N GLU A 35 -0.35 10.97 5.96
CA GLU A 35 0.40 11.27 7.17
C GLU A 35 1.88 10.88 7.05
N LEU A 36 2.17 9.69 6.53
CA LEU A 36 3.53 9.20 6.39
C LEU A 36 4.36 10.05 5.42
N THR A 37 3.72 10.68 4.47
CA THR A 37 4.39 11.49 3.45
C THR A 37 4.21 12.99 3.66
N ARG A 38 3.59 13.39 4.77
CA ARG A 38 3.27 14.80 5.08
C ARG A 38 2.52 15.46 3.93
N GLY A 39 1.56 14.74 3.36
CA GLY A 39 0.71 15.23 2.27
C GLY A 39 1.30 15.15 0.87
N GLU A 40 2.52 14.63 0.73
CA GLU A 40 3.14 14.47 -0.61
C GLU A 40 2.44 13.41 -1.45
N LEU A 41 1.87 12.38 -0.81
CA LEU A 41 1.06 11.37 -1.48
C LEU A 41 -0.38 11.47 -0.97
N GLU A 42 -1.23 12.08 -1.79
CA GLU A 42 -2.65 12.17 -1.48
C GLU A 42 -3.43 11.23 -2.38
N TRP A 43 -3.58 9.99 -1.92
CA TRP A 43 -4.35 8.99 -2.63
C TRP A 43 -5.84 9.33 -2.54
N THR A 44 -6.57 8.97 -3.59
CA THR A 44 -8.02 9.09 -3.62
C THR A 44 -8.63 7.70 -3.59
N GLU A 45 -9.92 7.62 -3.28
CA GLU A 45 -10.65 6.36 -3.35
C GLU A 45 -10.64 5.81 -4.78
N ALA A 46 -10.79 6.69 -5.78
CA ALA A 46 -10.79 6.28 -7.19
C ALA A 46 -9.46 5.62 -7.58
N MET A 47 -8.36 6.01 -6.95
CA MET A 47 -7.05 5.41 -7.20
C MET A 47 -6.86 4.12 -6.40
N LEU A 48 -7.29 4.11 -5.14
CA LEU A 48 -7.01 3.00 -4.23
C LEU A 48 -7.88 1.76 -4.48
N TYR A 49 -9.19 1.94 -4.72
CA TYR A 49 -10.07 0.78 -4.85
C TYR A 49 -9.69 -0.17 -5.99
N PRO A 50 -9.27 0.29 -7.16
CA PRO A 50 -8.76 -0.63 -8.18
C PRO A 50 -7.56 -1.43 -7.72
N VAL A 51 -6.67 -0.84 -6.92
CA VAL A 51 -5.52 -1.54 -6.34
C VAL A 51 -5.99 -2.64 -5.40
N LEU A 52 -6.91 -2.32 -4.49
CA LEU A 52 -7.47 -3.30 -3.55
C LEU A 52 -8.19 -4.44 -4.29
N HIS A 53 -8.94 -4.12 -5.35
CA HIS A 53 -9.62 -5.13 -6.16
C HIS A 53 -8.65 -6.08 -6.84
N ARG A 54 -7.55 -5.57 -7.38
CA ARG A 54 -6.53 -6.42 -8.01
C ARG A 54 -5.86 -7.32 -6.99
N LEU A 55 -5.55 -6.78 -5.81
CA LEU A 55 -4.96 -7.58 -4.74
C LEU A 55 -5.91 -8.66 -4.26
N GLU A 56 -7.20 -8.35 -4.14
CA GLU A 56 -8.21 -9.31 -3.73
C GLU A 56 -8.41 -10.39 -4.78
N SER A 57 -8.46 -10.03 -6.05
CA SER A 57 -8.63 -11.00 -7.14
C SER A 57 -7.43 -11.95 -7.26
N ARG A 58 -6.25 -11.52 -6.81
CA ARG A 58 -5.07 -12.38 -6.74
C ARG A 58 -4.97 -13.14 -5.41
N ALA A 59 -5.99 -13.02 -4.57
CA ALA A 59 -6.03 -13.66 -3.24
C ALA A 59 -4.90 -13.20 -2.29
N LEU A 60 -4.35 -12.01 -2.52
CA LEU A 60 -3.31 -11.43 -1.67
C LEU A 60 -3.91 -10.70 -0.47
N VAL A 61 -5.15 -10.25 -0.59
CA VAL A 61 -5.94 -9.69 0.50
C VAL A 61 -7.34 -10.29 0.46
N LYS A 62 -8.03 -10.22 1.57
CA LYS A 62 -9.45 -10.58 1.69
C LYS A 62 -10.16 -9.42 2.37
N SER A 63 -11.48 -9.32 2.18
CA SER A 63 -12.25 -8.25 2.75
C SER A 63 -13.37 -8.80 3.65
N TYR A 64 -13.79 -7.96 4.59
CA TYR A 64 -14.91 -8.27 5.46
C TYR A 64 -15.54 -6.97 5.94
N TRP A 65 -16.80 -7.03 6.31
CA TRP A 65 -17.52 -5.86 6.82
C TRP A 65 -17.48 -5.85 8.34
N GLN A 66 -17.30 -4.66 8.90
CA GLN A 66 -17.33 -4.45 10.33
C GLN A 66 -18.12 -3.20 10.64
N THR A 67 -18.95 -3.26 11.68
CA THR A 67 -19.72 -2.10 12.13
C THR A 67 -18.92 -1.42 13.24
N SER A 68 -18.69 -0.11 13.09
CA SER A 68 -18.02 0.69 14.11
C SER A 68 -18.97 0.97 15.28
N SER A 69 -18.40 1.48 16.38
CA SER A 69 -19.19 1.86 17.57
C SER A 69 -20.25 2.92 17.25
N SER A 70 -20.05 3.72 16.21
CA SER A 70 -21.02 4.71 15.75
C SER A 70 -22.11 4.12 14.85
N GLY A 71 -22.11 2.81 14.61
CA GLY A 71 -23.07 2.13 13.73
C GLY A 71 -22.71 2.16 12.26
N ARG A 72 -21.57 2.73 11.88
CA ARG A 72 -21.16 2.84 10.50
C ARG A 72 -20.50 1.55 10.04
N LYS A 73 -20.98 0.99 8.92
CA LYS A 73 -20.37 -0.19 8.31
C LYS A 73 -19.18 0.20 7.46
N ARG A 74 -18.07 -0.50 7.66
CA ARG A 74 -16.84 -0.29 6.90
C ARG A 74 -16.32 -1.60 6.36
N LYS A 75 -15.85 -1.56 5.12
CA LYS A 75 -15.23 -2.72 4.50
C LYS A 75 -13.74 -2.71 4.83
N TYR A 76 -13.34 -3.67 5.66
CA TYR A 76 -11.95 -3.86 6.05
C TYR A 76 -11.26 -4.82 5.11
N TYR A 77 -9.97 -4.65 4.97
CA TYR A 77 -9.10 -5.53 4.19
C TYR A 77 -8.04 -6.12 5.11
N SER A 78 -7.71 -7.38 4.85
CA SER A 78 -6.73 -8.12 5.64
C SER A 78 -5.78 -8.81 4.69
N ILE A 79 -4.48 -8.78 5.00
CA ILE A 79 -3.50 -9.47 4.18
C ILE A 79 -3.60 -10.98 4.41
N THR A 80 -3.47 -11.77 3.34
CA THR A 80 -3.46 -13.23 3.42
C THR A 80 -2.03 -13.74 3.56
N SER A 81 -1.85 -15.05 3.80
CA SER A 81 -0.51 -15.63 3.80
C SER A 81 0.16 -15.47 2.42
N ALA A 82 -0.60 -15.62 1.35
CA ALA A 82 -0.08 -15.37 -0.01
C ALA A 82 0.34 -13.91 -0.16
N GLY A 83 -0.44 -12.99 0.41
CA GLY A 83 -0.11 -11.57 0.42
C GLY A 83 1.18 -11.26 1.17
N ARG A 84 1.41 -11.93 2.29
CA ARG A 84 2.65 -11.77 3.05
C ARG A 84 3.86 -12.27 2.29
N THR A 85 3.72 -13.39 1.58
CA THR A 85 4.79 -13.91 0.72
C THR A 85 5.11 -12.92 -0.41
N GLU A 86 4.07 -12.41 -1.06
CA GLU A 86 4.22 -11.39 -2.10
C GLU A 86 4.91 -10.14 -1.56
N LEU A 87 4.53 -9.70 -0.37
CA LEU A 87 5.12 -8.52 0.26
C LEU A 87 6.61 -8.72 0.54
N MET A 88 6.99 -9.89 1.04
CA MET A 88 8.41 -10.20 1.27
C MET A 88 9.22 -10.12 -0.01
N ASP A 89 8.67 -10.66 -1.12
CA ASP A 89 9.32 -10.60 -2.42
C ASP A 89 9.42 -9.17 -2.94
N LYS A 90 8.37 -8.38 -2.77
CA LYS A 90 8.39 -6.95 -3.15
C LYS A 90 9.43 -6.18 -2.35
N LYS A 91 9.53 -6.44 -1.06
CA LYS A 91 10.55 -5.79 -0.22
C LYS A 91 11.95 -6.11 -0.72
N ARG A 92 12.20 -7.36 -1.11
CA ARG A 92 13.49 -7.78 -1.66
C ARG A 92 13.80 -7.03 -2.94
N GLN A 93 12.83 -6.95 -3.85
CA GLN A 93 12.98 -6.23 -5.12
C GLN A 93 13.26 -4.74 -4.90
N TRP A 94 12.51 -4.11 -4.02
CA TRP A 94 12.71 -2.69 -3.72
C TRP A 94 14.06 -2.40 -3.09
N ARG A 95 14.55 -3.29 -2.24
CA ARG A 95 15.90 -3.14 -1.66
C ARG A 95 16.98 -3.17 -2.73
N ILE A 96 16.82 -4.02 -3.73
CA ILE A 96 17.77 -4.09 -4.86
C ILE A 96 17.76 -2.76 -5.63
N VAL A 97 16.58 -2.28 -5.99
CA VAL A 97 16.44 -1.01 -6.71
C VAL A 97 16.97 0.15 -5.87
N ASP A 98 16.59 0.20 -4.61
CA ASP A 98 17.02 1.24 -3.69
C ASP A 98 18.55 1.22 -3.53
N GLY A 99 19.14 0.03 -3.46
CA GLY A 99 20.58 -0.11 -3.37
C GLY A 99 21.30 0.44 -4.59
N VAL A 100 20.77 0.18 -5.78
CA VAL A 100 21.34 0.71 -7.03
C VAL A 100 21.24 2.23 -7.05
N LEU A 101 20.05 2.77 -6.76
CA LEU A 101 19.84 4.22 -6.75
C LEU A 101 20.71 4.89 -5.70
N GLY A 102 20.78 4.31 -4.51
CA GLY A 102 21.61 4.85 -3.44
C GLY A 102 23.09 4.88 -3.81
N ALA A 103 23.59 3.81 -4.42
CA ALA A 103 24.99 3.75 -4.84
C ALA A 103 25.30 4.81 -5.89
N LEU A 104 24.36 5.02 -6.84
CA LEU A 104 24.55 6.01 -7.90
C LEU A 104 24.38 7.44 -7.39
N TRP A 105 23.39 7.68 -6.57
CA TRP A 105 23.07 9.03 -6.09
C TRP A 105 24.02 9.51 -4.99
N ASN A 106 24.60 8.60 -4.25
CA ASN A 106 25.58 8.94 -3.20
C ASN A 106 27.00 9.06 -3.73
N ARG A 107 27.20 8.93 -5.04
CA ARG A 107 28.48 9.19 -5.64
C ARG A 107 28.79 10.68 -5.55
N VAL A 108 29.94 10.97 -4.96
CA VAL A 108 30.44 12.34 -4.89
C VAL A 108 31.45 12.50 -6.02
N ASP A 109 31.19 13.44 -6.86
CA ASP A 109 32.08 13.75 -7.96
C ASP A 109 33.08 14.80 -7.56
#